data_d7b7cf9e4ab015192a5fa7253a78961f
#
_entry.id   d7b7cf9e4ab015192a5fa7253a78961f
#
_cell.length_a   1.000
_cell.length_b   1.000
_cell.length_c   1.000
_cell.angle_alpha   90.00
_cell.angle_beta   90.00
_cell.angle_gamma   90.00
#
_symmetry.space_group_name_H-M   'P 1'
#
loop_
_entity.id
_entity.type
_entity.pdbx_description
1 polymer ?
#
loop_
_entity_poly.entity_id
_entity_poly.type
_entity_poly.pdbx_seq_one_letter_code
_entity_poly.pdbx_strand_id
1 'polypeptide(L)'
;IICTSPYLRTTSYCNGVAKDLFAALDRLGIQHMELSNTMDIWCRDYMPVLLFDDGYYATYQYQPDYLWNKKCNRKYITNQTNASKGLEINTSLSMGLVFDGGNYVRHNDKRKSTVFMTDKILMENSFCPSHELIVKLHLSLAADIVLLPWDMDEPYGHADGMVAPLPDGRLLLNNYCQTAKGKKIDYYKRLLKMLDGHFPFVELSYDCKLEEDSWCYLNFLKVPGAVLLP
;
A
#
# COMPACT_ATOMS: atom_id res chain seq x y z
N ILE A 1 3.61 -2.90 17.10
CA ILE A 1 2.17 -2.60 17.35
C ILE A 1 1.44 -2.57 16.02
N ILE A 2 0.31 -3.27 15.93
CA ILE A 2 -0.59 -3.20 14.77
C ILE A 2 -1.66 -2.14 15.05
N CYS A 3 -1.85 -1.23 14.10
CA CYS A 3 -2.89 -0.22 14.18
C CYS A 3 -4.15 -0.68 13.42
N THR A 4 -5.31 -0.53 14.03
CA THR A 4 -6.60 -0.87 13.45
C THR A 4 -7.58 0.29 13.55
N SER A 5 -8.58 0.32 12.70
CA SER A 5 -9.69 1.27 12.81
C SER A 5 -10.83 0.70 13.68
N PRO A 6 -11.50 1.51 14.52
CA PRO A 6 -12.71 1.09 15.22
C PRO A 6 -13.82 0.60 14.28
N TYR A 7 -13.84 1.08 13.04
CA TYR A 7 -14.79 0.64 12.01
C TYR A 7 -14.67 -0.85 11.68
N LEU A 8 -13.51 -1.46 11.94
CA LEU A 8 -13.32 -2.91 11.77
C LEU A 8 -14.30 -3.70 12.66
N ARG A 9 -14.64 -3.20 13.86
CA ARG A 9 -15.60 -3.85 14.78
C ARG A 9 -17.05 -3.50 14.49
N THR A 10 -17.30 -2.34 13.88
CA THR A 10 -18.67 -1.80 13.72
C THR A 10 -19.25 -2.04 12.32
N THR A 11 -18.39 -2.29 11.33
CA THR A 11 -18.84 -2.58 9.96
C THR A 11 -19.36 -4.01 9.89
N SER A 12 -20.60 -4.19 9.47
CA SER A 12 -21.32 -5.49 9.54
C SER A 12 -20.59 -6.65 8.85
N TYR A 13 -19.94 -6.40 7.71
CA TYR A 13 -19.17 -7.42 6.98
C TYR A 13 -17.81 -7.73 7.61
N CYS A 14 -17.28 -6.88 8.48
CA CYS A 14 -15.99 -7.06 9.14
C CYS A 14 -16.09 -7.62 10.57
N ASN A 15 -17.27 -7.59 11.19
CA ASN A 15 -17.40 -7.87 12.63
C ASN A 15 -16.91 -9.29 13.02
N GLY A 16 -17.24 -10.32 12.23
CA GLY A 16 -16.72 -11.66 12.43
C GLY A 16 -15.21 -11.74 12.27
N VAL A 17 -14.71 -11.19 11.19
CA VAL A 17 -13.27 -11.14 10.86
C VAL A 17 -12.50 -10.38 11.94
N ALA A 18 -13.02 -9.25 12.44
CA ALA A 18 -12.38 -8.48 13.51
C ALA A 18 -12.19 -9.31 14.77
N LYS A 19 -13.22 -10.08 15.18
CA LYS A 19 -13.14 -10.95 16.36
C LYS A 19 -12.03 -11.99 16.21
N ASP A 20 -11.97 -12.66 15.07
CA ASP A 20 -10.98 -13.69 14.80
C ASP A 20 -9.56 -13.11 14.69
N LEU A 21 -9.42 -11.93 14.05
CA LEU A 21 -8.15 -11.21 13.96
C LEU A 21 -7.62 -10.86 15.36
N PHE A 22 -8.41 -10.20 16.20
CA PHE A 22 -7.95 -9.82 17.55
C PHE A 22 -7.62 -11.04 18.41
N ALA A 23 -8.41 -12.11 18.33
CA ALA A 23 -8.10 -13.37 19.03
C ALA A 23 -6.78 -14.00 18.53
N ALA A 24 -6.48 -13.88 17.24
CA ALA A 24 -5.21 -14.35 16.67
C ALA A 24 -4.04 -13.49 17.14
N LEU A 25 -4.17 -12.16 17.14
CA LEU A 25 -3.14 -11.24 17.61
C LEU A 25 -2.82 -11.48 19.09
N ASP A 26 -3.84 -11.62 19.94
CA ASP A 26 -3.68 -11.90 21.37
C ASP A 26 -2.97 -13.23 21.60
N ARG A 27 -3.39 -14.29 20.89
CA ARG A 27 -2.76 -15.63 20.97
C ARG A 27 -1.28 -15.61 20.56
N LEU A 28 -0.91 -14.76 19.62
CA LEU A 28 0.47 -14.60 19.14
C LEU A 28 1.27 -13.58 19.96
N GLY A 29 0.67 -12.94 20.97
CA GLY A 29 1.31 -11.91 21.76
C GLY A 29 1.64 -10.63 20.97
N ILE A 30 0.92 -10.38 19.86
CA ILE A 30 1.14 -9.22 19.00
C ILE A 30 0.33 -8.04 19.53
N GLN A 31 1.03 -7.01 19.94
CA GLN A 31 0.40 -5.78 20.43
C GLN A 31 -0.37 -5.10 19.30
N HIS A 32 -1.60 -4.69 19.62
CA HIS A 32 -2.45 -3.93 18.70
C HIS A 32 -3.17 -2.78 19.41
N MET A 33 -3.57 -1.79 18.65
CA MET A 33 -4.30 -0.63 19.16
C MET A 33 -5.29 -0.09 18.13
N GLU A 34 -6.38 0.48 18.59
CA GLU A 34 -7.34 1.16 17.73
C GLU A 34 -6.97 2.65 17.59
N LEU A 35 -6.91 3.10 16.34
CA LEU A 35 -6.66 4.51 16.01
C LEU A 35 -7.91 5.34 16.24
N SER A 36 -7.75 6.51 16.84
CA SER A 36 -8.85 7.48 16.92
C SER A 36 -9.03 8.25 15.61
N ASN A 37 -10.22 8.83 15.41
CA ASN A 37 -10.52 9.75 14.29
C ASN A 37 -10.30 9.17 12.88
N THR A 38 -10.43 7.87 12.72
CA THR A 38 -10.46 7.22 11.41
C THR A 38 -11.87 7.28 10.82
N MET A 39 -12.00 7.22 9.49
CA MET A 39 -13.28 7.26 8.77
C MET A 39 -13.57 5.97 8.00
N ASP A 40 -12.60 5.06 7.94
CA ASP A 40 -12.72 3.74 7.31
C ASP A 40 -11.76 2.73 7.94
N ILE A 41 -11.72 1.49 7.38
CA ILE A 41 -10.89 0.38 7.87
C ILE A 41 -9.48 0.34 7.26
N TRP A 42 -9.21 1.11 6.21
CA TRP A 42 -8.02 1.00 5.38
C TRP A 42 -6.85 1.81 5.96
N CYS A 43 -6.39 1.39 7.17
CA CYS A 43 -5.34 2.11 7.89
C CYS A 43 -4.05 2.31 7.07
N ARG A 44 -3.71 1.35 6.21
CA ARG A 44 -2.55 1.45 5.33
C ARG A 44 -2.60 2.68 4.44
N ASP A 45 -3.79 3.05 3.94
CA ASP A 45 -3.92 4.09 2.92
C ASP A 45 -3.75 5.49 3.47
N TYR A 46 -4.10 5.71 4.74
CA TYR A 46 -4.01 7.03 5.35
C TYR A 46 -2.95 7.18 6.45
N MET A 47 -2.28 6.09 6.87
CA MET A 47 -1.23 6.21 7.88
C MET A 47 0.09 6.72 7.27
N PRO A 48 0.93 7.44 8.06
CA PRO A 48 2.26 7.83 7.62
C PRO A 48 3.09 6.63 7.16
N VAL A 49 3.91 6.84 6.13
CA VAL A 49 4.76 5.77 5.58
C VAL A 49 6.12 5.72 6.27
N LEU A 50 6.59 4.52 6.59
CA LEU A 50 7.89 4.31 7.22
C LEU A 50 9.02 4.61 6.23
N LEU A 51 9.97 5.46 6.63
CA LEU A 51 11.15 5.84 5.84
C LEU A 51 12.35 4.94 6.16
N PHE A 52 12.56 4.69 7.44
CA PHE A 52 13.71 3.93 7.94
C PHE A 52 13.27 3.03 9.09
N ASP A 53 14.01 1.96 9.32
CA ASP A 53 13.73 0.97 10.37
C ASP A 53 13.85 1.56 11.80
N ASP A 54 14.39 2.77 11.93
CA ASP A 54 14.54 3.50 13.19
C ASP A 54 13.29 4.32 13.61
N GLY A 55 12.17 4.15 12.92
CA GLY A 55 10.90 4.75 13.29
C GLY A 55 10.66 6.16 12.76
N TYR A 56 11.38 6.59 11.73
CA TYR A 56 11.05 7.83 11.01
C TYR A 56 9.97 7.60 9.97
N TYR A 57 8.96 8.48 9.97
CA TYR A 57 7.82 8.42 9.08
C TYR A 57 7.64 9.71 8.29
N ALA A 58 7.16 9.58 7.06
CA ALA A 58 6.72 10.71 6.26
C ALA A 58 5.19 10.78 6.18
N THR A 59 4.68 12.00 6.25
CA THR A 59 3.27 12.29 5.98
C THR A 59 3.09 12.77 4.55
N TYR A 60 1.90 12.54 4.01
CA TYR A 60 1.47 12.94 2.67
C TYR A 60 0.02 13.44 2.73
N GLN A 61 -0.52 13.89 1.62
CA GLN A 61 -1.92 14.26 1.53
C GLN A 61 -2.74 13.06 1.08
N TYR A 62 -3.47 12.43 1.99
CA TYR A 62 -4.42 11.37 1.67
C TYR A 62 -5.68 12.00 1.07
N GLN A 63 -5.77 11.97 -0.25
CA GLN A 63 -6.89 12.52 -1.02
C GLN A 63 -7.27 11.57 -2.16
N PRO A 64 -7.73 10.34 -1.84
CA PRO A 64 -8.06 9.35 -2.85
C PRO A 64 -9.13 9.89 -3.79
N ASP A 65 -8.87 9.85 -5.09
CA ASP A 65 -9.72 10.44 -6.13
C ASP A 65 -11.13 9.87 -6.14
N TYR A 66 -11.27 8.57 -5.85
CA TYR A 66 -12.57 7.89 -5.74
C TYR A 66 -13.45 8.40 -4.59
N LEU A 67 -12.88 9.03 -3.57
CA LEU A 67 -13.61 9.75 -2.51
C LEU A 67 -13.62 11.26 -2.76
N TRP A 68 -12.47 11.84 -3.15
CA TRP A 68 -12.30 13.29 -3.26
C TRP A 68 -13.15 13.90 -4.37
N ASN A 69 -13.29 13.23 -5.51
CA ASN A 69 -14.04 13.72 -6.67
C ASN A 69 -15.55 13.84 -6.42
N LYS A 70 -16.08 13.10 -5.44
CA LYS A 70 -17.49 13.19 -5.04
C LYS A 70 -17.59 13.93 -3.72
N LYS A 71 -18.10 15.19 -3.76
CA LYS A 71 -18.20 16.07 -2.56
C LYS A 71 -18.86 15.38 -1.35
N CYS A 72 -19.88 14.55 -1.57
CA CYS A 72 -20.57 13.82 -0.50
C CYS A 72 -19.70 12.74 0.16
N ASN A 73 -18.66 12.24 -0.52
CA ASN A 73 -17.78 11.19 -0.04
C ASN A 73 -16.56 11.74 0.73
N ARG A 74 -16.25 13.03 0.59
CA ARG A 74 -15.09 13.65 1.28
C ARG A 74 -15.12 13.49 2.80
N LYS A 75 -16.30 13.33 3.38
CA LYS A 75 -16.48 13.07 4.81
C LYS A 75 -15.93 11.71 5.28
N TYR A 76 -15.65 10.79 4.34
CA TYR A 76 -15.06 9.48 4.61
C TYR A 76 -13.54 9.49 4.47
N ILE A 77 -12.93 10.62 4.13
CA ILE A 77 -11.48 10.75 4.04
C ILE A 77 -10.91 10.94 5.45
N THR A 78 -10.11 9.97 5.88
CA THR A 78 -9.41 10.05 7.17
C THR A 78 -8.33 11.13 7.12
N ASN A 79 -8.33 12.01 8.11
CA ASN A 79 -7.24 12.97 8.28
C ASN A 79 -6.04 12.27 8.92
N GLN A 80 -4.94 12.17 8.19
CA GLN A 80 -3.73 11.45 8.60
C GLN A 80 -3.17 11.94 9.94
N THR A 81 -3.07 13.25 10.12
CA THR A 81 -2.54 13.86 11.36
C THR A 81 -3.43 13.53 12.56
N ASN A 82 -4.75 13.53 12.38
CA ASN A 82 -5.68 13.22 13.46
C ASN A 82 -5.69 11.72 13.78
N ALA A 83 -5.58 10.86 12.78
CA ALA A 83 -5.54 9.40 12.96
C ALA A 83 -4.25 8.94 13.65
N SER A 84 -3.11 9.57 13.34
CA SER A 84 -1.81 9.26 13.96
C SER A 84 -1.59 9.96 15.30
N LYS A 85 -2.52 10.83 15.73
CA LYS A 85 -2.41 11.53 17.00
C LYS A 85 -2.44 10.55 18.18
N GLY A 86 -1.42 10.61 19.00
CA GLY A 86 -1.25 9.69 20.14
C GLY A 86 -0.37 8.48 19.84
N LEU A 87 0.07 8.31 18.60
CA LEU A 87 1.16 7.40 18.28
C LEU A 87 2.50 8.07 18.58
N GLU A 88 3.39 7.35 19.25
CA GLU A 88 4.77 7.80 19.46
C GLU A 88 5.62 7.53 18.22
N ILE A 89 5.26 8.21 17.11
CA ILE A 89 5.99 8.09 15.84
C ILE A 89 6.57 9.45 15.43
N ASN A 90 7.77 9.43 14.87
CA ASN A 90 8.40 10.64 14.36
C ASN A 90 7.90 10.94 12.95
N THR A 91 7.04 11.93 12.82
CA THR A 91 6.45 12.41 11.55
C THR A 91 7.04 13.77 11.15
N SER A 92 8.32 13.97 11.32
CA SER A 92 8.98 15.27 11.05
C SER A 92 8.96 15.70 9.59
N LEU A 93 8.77 14.75 8.66
CA LEU A 93 8.73 15.02 7.24
C LEU A 93 7.29 15.05 6.70
N SER A 94 6.89 16.19 6.14
CA SER A 94 5.67 16.31 5.32
C SER A 94 6.05 16.49 3.85
N MET A 95 5.65 15.55 3.00
CA MET A 95 6.00 15.60 1.59
C MET A 95 5.16 16.61 0.79
N GLY A 96 3.94 16.92 1.24
CA GLY A 96 3.01 17.76 0.50
C GLY A 96 2.63 17.19 -0.88
N LEU A 97 2.69 15.88 -1.03
CA LEU A 97 2.29 15.13 -2.23
C LEU A 97 1.03 14.35 -1.94
N VAL A 98 0.21 14.16 -2.98
CA VAL A 98 -1.02 13.38 -2.92
C VAL A 98 -0.73 11.95 -3.34
N PHE A 99 -1.04 10.97 -2.49
CA PHE A 99 -1.10 9.55 -2.81
C PHE A 99 -1.81 8.76 -1.72
N ASP A 100 -2.05 7.50 -1.96
CA ASP A 100 -2.57 6.54 -0.99
C ASP A 100 -1.42 5.65 -0.49
N GLY A 101 -1.42 5.29 0.80
CA GLY A 101 -0.38 4.42 1.35
C GLY A 101 -0.32 3.02 0.74
N GLY A 102 -1.42 2.55 0.15
CA GLY A 102 -1.43 1.32 -0.68
C GLY A 102 -0.59 1.46 -1.95
N ASN A 103 -0.40 2.69 -2.45
CA ASN A 103 0.51 2.96 -3.56
C ASN A 103 1.96 3.17 -3.12
N TYR A 104 2.33 2.64 -1.96
CA TYR A 104 3.69 2.70 -1.43
C TYR A 104 4.16 1.32 -1.01
N VAL A 105 5.13 0.77 -1.74
CA VAL A 105 5.78 -0.51 -1.40
C VAL A 105 7.29 -0.31 -1.32
N ARG A 106 7.83 -0.41 -0.11
CA ARG A 106 9.27 -0.24 0.13
C ARG A 106 9.99 -1.58 0.12
N HIS A 107 11.05 -1.67 -0.62
CA HIS A 107 11.97 -2.78 -0.70
C HIS A 107 13.37 -2.32 -0.26
N ASN A 108 13.87 -2.92 0.80
CA ASN A 108 15.21 -2.65 1.30
C ASN A 108 16.11 -3.83 0.92
N ASP A 109 17.03 -3.64 0.02
CA ASP A 109 18.18 -4.50 -0.16
C ASP A 109 19.35 -3.94 0.68
N LYS A 110 20.34 -4.78 0.99
CA LYS A 110 21.51 -4.45 1.84
C LYS A 110 22.24 -3.16 1.45
N ARG A 111 22.08 -2.70 0.22
CA ARG A 111 22.80 -1.54 -0.35
C ARG A 111 21.89 -0.41 -0.83
N LYS A 112 20.60 -0.66 -0.96
CA LYS A 112 19.71 0.25 -1.68
C LYS A 112 18.29 0.12 -1.16
N SER A 113 17.65 1.25 -0.96
CA SER A 113 16.23 1.31 -0.72
C SER A 113 15.51 1.70 -2.01
N THR A 114 14.47 0.97 -2.34
CA THR A 114 13.63 1.21 -3.51
C THR A 114 12.18 1.33 -3.07
N VAL A 115 11.46 2.28 -3.61
CA VAL A 115 10.02 2.42 -3.44
C VAL A 115 9.34 2.18 -4.77
N PHE A 116 8.44 1.21 -4.80
CA PHE A 116 7.55 0.94 -5.92
C PHE A 116 6.25 1.71 -5.70
N MET A 117 5.83 2.42 -6.71
CA MET A 117 4.56 3.13 -6.82
C MET A 117 3.99 2.91 -8.21
N THR A 118 2.70 2.97 -8.39
CA THR A 118 2.13 3.00 -9.73
C THR A 118 2.28 4.38 -10.34
N ASP A 119 2.29 4.49 -11.65
CA ASP A 119 2.37 5.76 -12.38
C ASP A 119 1.10 6.64 -12.22
N LYS A 120 0.06 6.15 -11.51
CA LYS A 120 -1.07 6.95 -11.04
C LYS A 120 -0.61 8.17 -10.23
N ILE A 121 0.49 8.07 -9.48
CA ILE A 121 1.08 9.19 -8.72
C ILE A 121 1.34 10.43 -9.58
N LEU A 122 1.63 10.26 -10.87
CA LEU A 122 1.83 11.38 -11.81
C LEU A 122 0.54 12.15 -12.06
N MET A 123 -0.59 11.45 -12.14
CA MET A 123 -1.92 12.06 -12.33
C MET A 123 -2.38 12.77 -11.06
N GLU A 124 -2.21 12.14 -9.91
CA GLU A 124 -2.60 12.69 -8.61
C GLU A 124 -1.83 13.97 -8.26
N ASN A 125 -0.60 14.11 -8.78
CA ASN A 125 0.26 15.27 -8.56
C ASN A 125 0.52 16.07 -9.85
N SER A 126 -0.46 16.16 -10.74
CA SER A 126 -0.35 16.85 -12.04
C SER A 126 -0.04 18.35 -11.94
N PHE A 127 -0.10 18.94 -10.74
CA PHE A 127 0.36 20.30 -10.44
C PHE A 127 1.89 20.45 -10.41
N CYS A 128 2.61 19.32 -10.39
CA CYS A 128 4.08 19.27 -10.38
C CYS A 128 4.59 18.58 -11.65
N PRO A 129 5.61 19.13 -12.36
CA PRO A 129 6.23 18.44 -13.47
C PRO A 129 6.76 17.05 -13.07
N SER A 130 6.57 16.03 -13.91
CA SER A 130 6.87 14.65 -13.56
C SER A 130 8.31 14.43 -13.09
N HIS A 131 9.29 15.09 -13.71
CA HIS A 131 10.70 14.98 -13.30
C HIS A 131 10.95 15.58 -11.91
N GLU A 132 10.32 16.70 -11.59
CA GLU A 132 10.41 17.33 -10.26
C GLU A 132 9.73 16.47 -9.19
N LEU A 133 8.59 15.87 -9.54
CA LEU A 133 7.88 14.93 -8.67
C LEU A 133 8.75 13.73 -8.30
N ILE A 134 9.42 13.11 -9.29
CA ILE A 134 10.30 11.96 -9.04
C ILE A 134 11.50 12.36 -8.17
N VAL A 135 12.12 13.52 -8.43
CA VAL A 135 13.21 14.03 -7.58
C VAL A 135 12.71 14.26 -6.14
N LYS A 136 11.54 14.86 -6.00
CA LYS A 136 10.94 15.13 -4.68
C LYS A 136 10.63 13.85 -3.93
N LEU A 137 10.06 12.84 -4.59
CA LEU A 137 9.82 11.52 -4.02
C LEU A 137 11.13 10.86 -3.59
N HIS A 138 12.14 10.83 -4.47
CA HIS A 138 13.46 10.26 -4.19
C HIS A 138 14.08 10.87 -2.93
N LEU A 139 14.12 12.20 -2.85
CA LEU A 139 14.69 12.90 -1.71
C LEU A 139 13.87 12.72 -0.42
N SER A 140 12.53 12.81 -0.51
CA SER A 140 11.66 12.72 0.66
C SER A 140 11.58 11.30 1.21
N LEU A 141 11.64 10.30 0.35
CA LEU A 141 11.56 8.89 0.75
C LEU A 141 12.95 8.27 0.98
N ALA A 142 14.02 8.99 0.68
CA ALA A 142 15.40 8.49 0.73
C ALA A 142 15.53 7.10 0.05
N ALA A 143 14.96 6.97 -1.14
CA ALA A 143 14.88 5.73 -1.89
C ALA A 143 14.83 5.99 -3.39
N ASP A 144 15.28 5.06 -4.19
CA ASP A 144 15.03 5.11 -5.62
C ASP A 144 13.55 4.81 -5.91
N ILE A 145 12.99 5.52 -6.87
CA ILE A 145 11.57 5.40 -7.22
C ILE A 145 11.44 4.56 -8.50
N VAL A 146 10.64 3.52 -8.41
CA VAL A 146 10.26 2.70 -9.55
C VAL A 146 8.76 2.86 -9.78
N LEU A 147 8.38 3.43 -10.92
CA LEU A 147 6.99 3.58 -11.30
C LEU A 147 6.53 2.33 -12.05
N LEU A 148 5.61 1.60 -11.43
CA LEU A 148 4.95 0.46 -12.04
C LEU A 148 3.82 0.96 -12.96
N PRO A 149 3.55 0.27 -14.09
CA PRO A 149 2.41 0.63 -14.92
C PRO A 149 1.11 0.41 -14.14
N TRP A 150 0.27 1.41 -14.06
CA TRP A 150 -1.05 1.28 -13.46
C TRP A 150 -1.98 0.46 -14.36
N ASP A 151 -2.65 -0.54 -13.79
CA ASP A 151 -3.79 -1.18 -14.44
C ASP A 151 -5.02 -0.29 -14.30
N MET A 152 -5.42 0.36 -15.40
CA MET A 152 -6.53 1.32 -15.37
C MET A 152 -7.91 0.68 -15.14
N ASP A 153 -8.01 -0.65 -15.19
CA ASP A 153 -9.24 -1.36 -14.81
C ASP A 153 -9.32 -1.53 -13.27
N GLU A 154 -8.23 -1.27 -12.56
CA GLU A 154 -8.15 -1.24 -11.09
C GLU A 154 -8.24 0.22 -10.63
N PRO A 155 -9.31 0.62 -9.91
CA PRO A 155 -9.61 2.02 -9.68
C PRO A 155 -8.70 2.70 -8.65
N TYR A 156 -8.06 1.92 -7.76
CA TYR A 156 -7.27 2.49 -6.66
C TYR A 156 -5.86 2.87 -7.09
N GLY A 157 -5.26 2.10 -8.01
CA GLY A 157 -3.89 2.32 -8.47
C GLY A 157 -2.84 1.97 -7.42
N HIS A 158 -3.08 0.95 -6.62
CA HIS A 158 -2.24 0.56 -5.50
C HIS A 158 -1.13 -0.42 -5.91
N ALA A 159 0.11 -0.10 -5.58
CA ALA A 159 1.28 -0.95 -5.84
C ALA A 159 1.31 -2.21 -4.94
N ASP A 160 0.73 -2.15 -3.75
CA ASP A 160 0.74 -3.25 -2.77
C ASP A 160 -0.12 -4.45 -3.18
N GLY A 161 -1.08 -4.25 -4.09
CA GLY A 161 -1.80 -5.33 -4.75
C GLY A 161 -1.01 -6.00 -5.88
N MET A 162 0.09 -5.38 -6.34
CA MET A 162 0.87 -5.82 -7.52
C MET A 162 2.16 -6.51 -7.12
N VAL A 163 2.88 -5.96 -6.15
CA VAL A 163 4.21 -6.42 -5.72
C VAL A 163 4.33 -6.45 -4.21
N ALA A 164 5.01 -7.46 -3.67
CA ALA A 164 5.38 -7.53 -2.26
C ALA A 164 6.84 -7.97 -2.10
N PRO A 165 7.67 -7.24 -1.34
CA PRO A 165 9.06 -7.63 -1.10
C PRO A 165 9.15 -8.91 -0.26
N LEU A 166 10.03 -9.82 -0.65
CA LEU A 166 10.37 -11.03 0.10
C LEU A 166 11.65 -10.82 0.92
N PRO A 167 11.82 -11.59 2.02
CA PRO A 167 13.00 -11.45 2.88
C PRO A 167 14.33 -11.79 2.19
N ASP A 168 14.31 -12.56 1.11
CA ASP A 168 15.47 -12.95 0.33
C ASP A 168 15.86 -11.96 -0.76
N GLY A 169 15.20 -10.79 -0.81
CA GLY A 169 15.47 -9.72 -1.77
C GLY A 169 14.69 -9.84 -3.08
N ARG A 170 13.91 -10.91 -3.27
CA ARG A 170 13.01 -11.02 -4.42
C ARG A 170 11.73 -10.23 -4.21
N LEU A 171 11.00 -10.01 -5.29
CA LEU A 171 9.62 -9.53 -5.27
C LEU A 171 8.66 -10.70 -5.49
N LEU A 172 7.58 -10.75 -4.76
CA LEU A 172 6.42 -11.57 -5.07
C LEU A 172 5.48 -10.73 -5.93
N LEU A 173 5.10 -11.25 -7.10
CA LEU A 173 4.18 -10.60 -8.03
C LEU A 173 2.83 -11.28 -7.99
N ASN A 174 1.78 -10.48 -8.00
CA ASN A 174 0.42 -10.97 -8.16
C ASN A 174 0.14 -11.23 -9.65
N ASN A 175 0.17 -12.50 -10.05
CA ASN A 175 -0.12 -12.89 -11.43
C ASN A 175 -1.62 -13.14 -11.67
N TYR A 176 -2.47 -12.19 -11.29
CA TYR A 176 -3.92 -12.25 -11.57
C TYR A 176 -4.24 -12.19 -13.08
N CYS A 177 -3.27 -11.77 -13.89
CA CYS A 177 -3.40 -11.70 -15.34
C CYS A 177 -3.01 -13.00 -16.06
N GLN A 178 -2.62 -14.08 -15.36
CA GLN A 178 -2.16 -15.32 -15.99
C GLN A 178 -3.15 -15.94 -17.00
N THR A 179 -4.46 -15.71 -16.77
CA THR A 179 -5.52 -16.13 -17.68
C THR A 179 -6.16 -14.99 -18.45
N ALA A 180 -5.66 -13.77 -18.29
CA ALA A 180 -6.23 -12.57 -18.90
C ALA A 180 -5.97 -12.52 -20.40
N LYS A 181 -6.79 -11.75 -21.10
CA LYS A 181 -6.70 -11.47 -22.53
C LYS A 181 -6.73 -9.96 -22.79
N GLY A 182 -6.25 -9.57 -23.98
CA GLY A 182 -6.32 -8.18 -24.43
C GLY A 182 -5.46 -7.23 -23.57
N LYS A 183 -6.01 -6.10 -23.17
CA LYS A 183 -5.29 -5.02 -22.48
C LYS A 183 -4.63 -5.45 -21.17
N LYS A 184 -5.26 -6.34 -20.40
CA LYS A 184 -4.69 -6.83 -19.11
C LYS A 184 -3.41 -7.62 -19.32
N ILE A 185 -3.33 -8.47 -20.34
CA ILE A 185 -2.10 -9.19 -20.63
C ILE A 185 -0.98 -8.27 -21.11
N ASP A 186 -1.32 -7.23 -21.89
CA ASP A 186 -0.34 -6.24 -22.35
C ASP A 186 0.18 -5.39 -21.19
N TYR A 187 -0.68 -5.05 -20.24
CA TYR A 187 -0.29 -4.41 -18.99
C TYR A 187 0.69 -5.29 -18.22
N TYR A 188 0.37 -6.56 -17.98
CA TYR A 188 1.21 -7.46 -17.22
C TYR A 188 2.58 -7.70 -17.90
N LYS A 189 2.63 -7.82 -19.21
CA LYS A 189 3.89 -7.88 -19.97
C LYS A 189 4.76 -6.63 -19.78
N ARG A 190 4.15 -5.44 -19.71
CA ARG A 190 4.88 -4.20 -19.41
C ARG A 190 5.46 -4.22 -17.99
N LEU A 191 4.69 -4.70 -17.02
CA LEU A 191 5.17 -4.87 -15.64
C LEU A 191 6.37 -5.81 -15.58
N LEU A 192 6.26 -7.00 -16.17
CA LEU A 192 7.37 -7.97 -16.21
C LEU A 192 8.61 -7.38 -16.88
N LYS A 193 8.46 -6.73 -18.05
CA LYS A 193 9.56 -6.09 -18.77
C LYS A 193 10.26 -5.00 -17.95
N MET A 194 9.54 -4.28 -17.12
CA MET A 194 10.10 -3.25 -16.26
C MET A 194 10.94 -3.84 -15.11
N LEU A 195 10.53 -4.99 -14.59
CA LEU A 195 11.22 -5.65 -13.48
C LEU A 195 12.37 -6.55 -13.94
N ASP A 196 12.28 -7.10 -15.15
CA ASP A 196 13.25 -8.05 -15.70
C ASP A 196 14.66 -7.45 -15.77
N GLY A 197 15.65 -8.22 -15.29
CA GLY A 197 17.05 -7.80 -15.20
C GLY A 197 17.37 -6.77 -14.11
N HIS A 198 16.35 -6.19 -13.44
CA HIS A 198 16.52 -5.21 -12.36
C HIS A 198 16.18 -5.76 -10.99
N PHE A 199 15.09 -6.51 -10.89
CA PHE A 199 14.60 -7.10 -9.65
C PHE A 199 14.26 -8.57 -9.85
N PRO A 200 14.90 -9.49 -9.12
CA PRO A 200 14.48 -10.89 -9.15
C PRO A 200 13.07 -11.02 -8.57
N PHE A 201 12.22 -11.81 -9.18
CA PHE A 201 10.84 -11.98 -8.74
C PHE A 201 10.35 -13.42 -8.81
N VAL A 202 9.27 -13.68 -8.11
CA VAL A 202 8.47 -14.91 -8.14
C VAL A 202 7.03 -14.52 -8.40
N GLU A 203 6.37 -15.21 -9.30
CA GLU A 203 4.95 -14.98 -9.56
C GLU A 203 4.09 -15.86 -8.64
N LEU A 204 3.06 -15.26 -8.02
CA LEU A 204 2.05 -16.00 -7.27
C LEU A 204 1.14 -16.72 -8.27
N SER A 205 1.19 -18.05 -8.28
CA SER A 205 0.36 -18.88 -9.15
C SER A 205 -0.95 -19.25 -8.44
N TYR A 206 -2.04 -19.34 -9.20
CA TYR A 206 -3.36 -19.71 -8.71
C TYR A 206 -3.82 -21.00 -9.38
N ASP A 207 -4.25 -21.98 -8.57
CA ASP A 207 -4.75 -23.27 -9.05
C ASP A 207 -6.26 -23.24 -9.39
N CYS A 208 -6.92 -22.11 -9.17
CA CYS A 208 -8.32 -21.90 -9.47
C CYS A 208 -8.53 -20.72 -10.41
N LYS A 209 -9.65 -20.69 -11.10
CA LYS A 209 -10.10 -19.49 -11.79
C LYS A 209 -10.39 -18.44 -10.73
N LEU A 210 -9.62 -17.36 -10.73
CA LEU A 210 -9.91 -16.22 -9.87
C LEU A 210 -11.28 -15.67 -10.24
N GLU A 211 -12.18 -15.61 -9.26
CA GLU A 211 -13.36 -14.78 -9.39
C GLU A 211 -12.91 -13.34 -9.57
N GLU A 212 -13.61 -12.59 -10.39
CA GLU A 212 -13.24 -11.28 -10.90
C GLU A 212 -12.51 -10.41 -9.85
N ASP A 213 -11.29 -9.98 -10.18
CA ASP A 213 -10.58 -8.85 -9.57
C ASP A 213 -10.12 -8.99 -8.10
N SER A 214 -9.84 -10.17 -7.61
CA SER A 214 -9.26 -10.32 -6.28
C SER A 214 -7.76 -9.96 -6.26
N TRP A 215 -7.46 -8.72 -5.94
CA TRP A 215 -6.11 -8.14 -5.81
C TRP A 215 -5.48 -8.38 -4.44
N CYS A 216 -6.25 -8.86 -3.49
CA CYS A 216 -5.92 -8.81 -2.08
C CYS A 216 -4.83 -9.78 -1.63
N TYR A 217 -4.43 -10.75 -2.44
CA TYR A 217 -3.52 -11.82 -2.03
C TYR A 217 -2.11 -11.36 -1.62
N LEU A 218 -1.66 -10.18 -2.06
CA LEU A 218 -0.39 -9.59 -1.63
C LEU A 218 -0.54 -8.64 -0.44
N ASN A 219 -1.74 -8.32 -0.02
CA ASN A 219 -2.01 -7.44 1.13
C ASN A 219 -1.87 -8.18 2.46
N PHE A 220 -0.86 -9.02 2.57
CA PHE A 220 -0.52 -9.64 3.84
C PHE A 220 0.31 -8.69 4.72
N LEU A 221 0.16 -8.84 6.02
CA LEU A 221 0.94 -8.10 7.00
C LEU A 221 2.03 -8.98 7.61
N LYS A 222 3.28 -8.58 7.45
CA LYS A 222 4.43 -9.22 8.11
C LYS A 222 4.59 -8.65 9.52
N VAL A 223 4.68 -9.53 10.48
CA VAL A 223 5.00 -9.20 11.87
C VAL A 223 6.12 -10.12 12.37
N PRO A 224 6.85 -9.79 13.45
CA PRO A 224 7.85 -10.70 13.99
C PRO A 224 7.25 -12.07 14.28
N GLY A 225 7.76 -13.11 13.63
CA GLY A 225 7.35 -14.50 13.83
C GLY A 225 6.05 -14.94 13.14
N ALA A 226 5.35 -14.05 12.40
CA ALA A 226 4.11 -14.40 11.71
C ALA A 226 3.88 -13.59 10.43
N VAL A 227 3.00 -14.14 9.57
CA VAL A 227 2.42 -13.44 8.43
C VAL A 227 0.89 -13.52 8.58
N LEU A 228 0.22 -12.38 8.59
CA LEU A 228 -1.24 -12.30 8.61
C LEU A 228 -1.70 -12.20 7.16
N LEU A 229 -2.43 -13.21 6.71
CA LEU A 229 -2.99 -13.28 5.36
C LEU A 229 -4.36 -12.61 5.32
N PRO A 230 -4.75 -12.03 4.16
CA PRO A 230 -6.07 -11.46 3.96
C PRO A 230 -7.17 -12.50 4.02
#